data_1d789df5413ba1d8604f8b8620fe7ffc
#
_entry.id   1d789df5413ba1d8604f8b8620fe7ffc
#
_cell.length_a   1.000
_cell.length_b   1.000
_cell.length_c   1.000
_cell.angle_alpha   90.00
_cell.angle_beta   90.00
_cell.angle_gamma   90.00
#
_symmetry.space_group_name_H-M   'P 1'
#
loop_
_entity.id
_entity.type
_entity.pdbx_description
1 polymer ?
#
loop_
_entity_poly.entity_id
_entity_poly.type
_entity_poly.pdbx_seq_one_letter_code
_entity_poly.pdbx_strand_id
1 'polypeptide(L)'
;MALTDLTNPRSVVDFGNDAVVCPQFISGIDGGRSLDVTGFTDTVIKAGHVIIKDTKKGDYKPMPVASGNYGTLPENHEYVGVLYKSIQTNAPMASIMTNGKVNSVAAPYKMDTILEAFSNAVPFIAFVSAEDEV
;
A
#
# COMPACT_ATOMS: atom_id res chain seq x y z
N MET A 1 -29.39 -22.38 20.03
CA MET A 1 -29.05 -22.64 18.63
C MET A 1 -28.12 -21.53 18.15
N ALA A 2 -26.98 -21.92 17.73
CA ALA A 2 -26.11 -20.94 17.09
C ALA A 2 -26.70 -20.61 15.73
N LEU A 3 -27.22 -19.42 15.58
CA LEU A 3 -27.63 -18.92 14.29
C LEU A 3 -26.40 -18.48 13.56
N THR A 4 -26.15 -19.15 12.46
CA THR A 4 -25.14 -18.63 11.53
C THR A 4 -25.71 -17.36 10.95
N ASP A 5 -25.06 -16.25 11.23
CA ASP A 5 -25.43 -14.99 10.64
C ASP A 5 -25.02 -15.00 9.18
N LEU A 6 -26.00 -15.23 8.32
CA LEU A 6 -25.78 -15.22 6.86
C LEU A 6 -25.80 -13.81 6.29
N THR A 7 -26.13 -12.83 7.10
CA THR A 7 -25.97 -11.44 6.71
C THR A 7 -24.52 -11.04 6.91
N ASN A 8 -23.70 -11.18 5.89
CA ASN A 8 -22.36 -10.63 5.95
C ASN A 8 -22.47 -9.15 6.32
N PRO A 9 -21.86 -8.73 7.44
CA PRO A 9 -21.75 -7.32 7.70
C PRO A 9 -21.02 -6.68 6.55
N ARG A 10 -21.72 -5.80 5.84
CA ARG A 10 -21.10 -5.11 4.71
C ARG A 10 -20.07 -4.12 5.21
N SER A 11 -18.83 -4.36 4.88
CA SER A 11 -17.84 -3.30 4.90
C SER A 11 -17.82 -2.67 3.51
N VAL A 12 -18.02 -1.38 3.45
CA VAL A 12 -17.90 -0.65 2.19
C VAL A 12 -16.46 -0.18 2.07
N VAL A 13 -15.74 -0.75 1.11
CA VAL A 13 -14.41 -0.26 0.72
C VAL A 13 -14.58 0.42 -0.62
N ASP A 14 -14.20 1.70 -0.67
CA ASP A 14 -14.23 2.45 -1.90
C ASP A 14 -12.97 2.18 -2.71
N PHE A 15 -13.11 1.45 -3.79
CA PHE A 15 -12.03 1.16 -4.74
C PHE A 15 -11.99 2.15 -5.91
N GLY A 16 -12.85 3.17 -5.90
CA GLY A 16 -13.02 4.08 -7.04
C GLY A 16 -11.75 4.82 -7.43
N ASN A 17 -10.85 5.06 -6.49
CA ASN A 17 -9.60 5.76 -6.74
C ASN A 17 -8.41 4.85 -7.02
N ASP A 18 -8.55 3.54 -6.88
CA ASP A 18 -7.41 2.63 -7.03
C ASP A 18 -6.79 2.71 -8.42
N ALA A 19 -7.62 2.79 -9.46
CA ALA A 19 -7.15 2.90 -10.84
C ALA A 19 -6.48 4.25 -11.14
N VAL A 20 -6.83 5.29 -10.39
CA VAL A 20 -6.19 6.61 -10.51
C VAL A 20 -4.86 6.63 -9.78
N VAL A 21 -4.79 6.02 -8.60
CA VAL A 21 -3.57 5.95 -7.79
C VAL A 21 -2.52 5.07 -8.46
N CYS A 22 -2.93 3.91 -8.98
CA CYS A 22 -2.02 2.97 -9.64
C CYS A 22 -2.51 2.76 -11.09
N PRO A 23 -2.25 3.71 -12.00
CA PRO A 23 -2.79 3.65 -13.35
C PRO A 23 -2.18 2.56 -14.22
N GLN A 24 -1.00 2.06 -13.90
CA GLN A 24 -0.37 0.99 -14.66
C GLN A 24 0.32 0.00 -13.72
N PHE A 25 -0.08 -1.25 -13.84
CA PHE A 25 0.58 -2.37 -13.18
C PHE A 25 1.37 -3.15 -14.23
N ILE A 26 2.67 -3.34 -14.00
CA ILE A 26 3.52 -4.15 -14.87
C ILE A 26 3.82 -5.47 -14.19
N SER A 27 4.32 -5.45 -12.96
CA SER A 27 4.58 -6.65 -12.19
C SER A 27 4.61 -6.36 -10.70
N GLY A 28 4.50 -7.42 -9.93
CA GLY A 28 4.53 -7.35 -8.47
C GLY A 28 4.98 -8.67 -7.87
N ILE A 29 4.74 -8.84 -6.58
CA ILE A 29 5.05 -10.09 -5.89
C ILE A 29 3.97 -11.10 -6.22
N ASP A 30 4.36 -12.20 -6.84
CA ASP A 30 3.44 -13.25 -7.26
C ASP A 30 2.70 -13.87 -6.06
N GLY A 31 1.38 -14.06 -6.23
CA GLY A 31 0.54 -14.64 -5.20
C GLY A 31 0.16 -13.71 -4.05
N GLY A 32 0.66 -12.49 -4.07
CA GLY A 32 0.40 -11.54 -3.00
C GLY A 32 1.14 -11.88 -1.70
N ARG A 33 0.91 -11.08 -0.68
CA ARG A 33 1.48 -11.30 0.65
C ARG A 33 0.49 -10.86 1.71
N SER A 34 0.47 -11.57 2.83
CA SER A 34 -0.25 -11.13 4.01
C SER A 34 0.55 -10.04 4.73
N LEU A 35 -0.11 -8.97 5.11
CA LEU A 35 0.53 -7.87 5.83
C LEU A 35 0.38 -8.03 7.33
N ASP A 36 1.43 -7.68 8.06
CA ASP A 36 1.36 -7.49 9.50
C ASP A 36 0.84 -6.06 9.75
N VAL A 37 -0.41 -5.96 10.17
CA VAL A 37 -1.09 -4.68 10.40
C VAL A 37 -1.08 -4.26 11.86
N THR A 38 -0.25 -4.88 12.69
CA THR A 38 -0.11 -4.54 14.10
C THR A 38 0.24 -3.06 14.24
N GLY A 39 -0.55 -2.33 15.02
CA GLY A 39 -0.35 -0.91 15.21
C GLY A 39 -0.93 -0.01 14.12
N PHE A 40 -1.49 -0.56 13.06
CA PHE A 40 -2.17 0.22 12.04
C PHE A 40 -3.60 0.52 12.52
N THR A 41 -3.92 1.80 12.63
CA THR A 41 -5.17 2.24 13.28
C THR A 41 -6.37 2.30 12.36
N ASP A 42 -6.18 2.45 11.06
CA ASP A 42 -7.27 2.53 10.10
C ASP A 42 -7.81 1.14 9.77
N THR A 43 -9.08 1.08 9.35
CA THR A 43 -9.71 -0.18 8.94
C THR A 43 -9.42 -0.55 7.51
N VAL A 44 -8.94 0.40 6.70
CA VAL A 44 -8.63 0.23 5.28
C VAL A 44 -7.22 0.72 5.02
N ILE A 45 -6.46 -0.08 4.28
CA ILE A 45 -5.17 0.35 3.71
C ILE A 45 -5.44 0.63 2.23
N LYS A 46 -5.23 1.87 1.82
CA LYS A 46 -5.58 2.31 0.46
C LYS A 46 -4.48 1.97 -0.54
N ALA A 47 -4.89 1.78 -1.79
CA ALA A 47 -3.94 1.61 -2.90
C ALA A 47 -2.94 2.76 -2.94
N GLY A 48 -1.69 2.45 -3.28
CA GLY A 48 -0.61 3.42 -3.29
C GLY A 48 0.13 3.54 -1.95
N HIS A 49 -0.37 2.89 -0.90
CA HIS A 49 0.32 2.86 0.38
C HIS A 49 1.64 2.11 0.24
N VAL A 50 2.72 2.72 0.70
CA VAL A 50 4.06 2.13 0.63
C VAL A 50 4.14 0.90 1.53
N ILE A 51 4.69 -0.18 0.99
CA ILE A 51 4.87 -1.44 1.71
C ILE A 51 6.33 -1.64 2.01
N ILE A 52 6.63 -2.00 3.25
CA ILE A 52 7.97 -2.29 3.74
C ILE A 52 8.07 -3.74 4.19
N LYS A 53 9.29 -4.23 4.34
CA LYS A 53 9.56 -5.59 4.78
C LYS A 53 10.57 -5.58 5.92
N ASP A 54 10.30 -6.37 6.96
CA ASP A 54 11.26 -6.61 8.03
C ASP A 54 12.36 -7.52 7.50
N THR A 55 13.59 -7.03 7.47
CA THR A 55 14.73 -7.79 6.92
C THR A 55 15.14 -8.97 7.78
N LYS A 56 14.78 -8.97 9.07
CA LYS A 56 15.09 -10.06 9.98
C LYS A 56 14.03 -11.15 10.02
N LYS A 57 12.75 -10.74 10.12
CA LYS A 57 11.62 -11.67 10.22
C LYS A 57 11.00 -12.01 8.88
N GLY A 58 11.16 -11.15 7.88
CA GLY A 58 10.56 -11.34 6.58
C GLY A 58 9.09 -10.93 6.48
N ASP A 59 8.55 -10.28 7.49
CA ASP A 59 7.15 -9.82 7.49
C ASP A 59 6.99 -8.56 6.64
N TYR A 60 5.93 -8.54 5.86
CA TYR A 60 5.53 -7.35 5.08
C TYR A 60 4.58 -6.50 5.89
N LYS A 61 4.77 -5.20 5.84
CA LYS A 61 3.99 -4.24 6.64
C LYS A 61 3.65 -3.01 5.82
N PRO A 62 2.51 -2.35 6.10
CA PRO A 62 2.31 -1.01 5.58
C PRO A 62 3.29 -0.04 6.25
N MET A 63 3.80 0.93 5.47
CA MET A 63 4.70 1.95 5.99
C MET A 63 3.98 2.76 7.09
N PRO A 64 4.61 2.99 8.24
CA PRO A 64 4.02 3.81 9.29
C PRO A 64 3.72 5.23 8.84
N VAL A 65 2.59 5.76 9.28
CA VAL A 65 2.15 7.11 8.96
C VAL A 65 1.82 7.88 10.24
N ALA A 66 2.05 9.18 10.21
CA ALA A 66 1.72 10.07 11.29
C ALA A 66 1.37 11.44 10.72
N SER A 67 0.25 12.02 11.18
CA SER A 67 -0.19 13.36 10.78
C SER A 67 -0.32 13.54 9.25
N GLY A 68 -0.80 12.51 8.57
CA GLY A 68 -1.03 12.55 7.12
C GLY A 68 0.21 12.37 6.26
N ASN A 69 1.36 12.08 6.86
CA ASN A 69 2.61 11.86 6.14
C ASN A 69 3.21 10.50 6.50
N TYR A 70 4.03 9.96 5.61
CA TYR A 70 4.82 8.78 5.96
C TYR A 70 5.86 9.15 7.01
N GLY A 71 6.03 8.28 7.99
CA GLY A 71 7.05 8.42 9.01
C GLY A 71 8.43 8.00 8.50
N THR A 72 9.36 7.89 9.43
CA THR A 72 10.71 7.39 9.13
C THR A 72 10.66 5.89 8.90
N LEU A 73 11.44 5.39 7.94
CA LEU A 73 11.57 3.94 7.74
C LEU A 73 12.12 3.30 9.01
N PRO A 74 11.40 2.32 9.61
CA PRO A 74 11.90 1.67 10.80
C PRO A 74 13.24 0.96 10.58
N GLU A 75 14.01 0.82 11.64
CA GLU A 75 15.27 0.09 11.60
C GLU A 75 15.03 -1.37 11.19
N ASN A 76 15.96 -1.93 10.43
CA ASN A 76 15.87 -3.30 9.89
C ASN A 76 14.67 -3.53 8.98
N HIS A 77 14.24 -2.49 8.28
CA HIS A 77 13.18 -2.57 7.27
C HIS A 77 13.68 -2.03 5.94
N GLU A 78 13.06 -2.49 4.87
CA GLU A 78 13.36 -2.02 3.53
C GLU A 78 12.07 -1.75 2.76
N TYR A 79 12.12 -0.82 1.82
CA TYR A 79 11.01 -0.57 0.91
C TYR A 79 10.89 -1.73 -0.09
N VAL A 80 9.66 -2.19 -0.32
CA VAL A 80 9.37 -3.29 -1.24
C VAL A 80 8.63 -2.80 -2.47
N GLY A 81 7.61 -2.00 -2.26
CA GLY A 81 6.76 -1.52 -3.34
C GLY A 81 5.57 -0.77 -2.78
N VAL A 82 4.49 -0.75 -3.52
CA VAL A 82 3.24 -0.11 -3.11
C VAL A 82 2.09 -1.09 -3.20
N LEU A 83 1.06 -0.85 -2.39
CA LEU A 83 -0.17 -1.62 -2.45
C LEU A 83 -0.91 -1.28 -3.75
N TYR A 84 -1.22 -2.28 -4.55
CA TYR A 84 -1.88 -2.06 -5.84
C TYR A 84 -3.38 -1.82 -5.70
N LYS A 85 -4.03 -2.51 -4.76
CA LYS A 85 -5.47 -2.38 -4.51
C LYS A 85 -5.73 -2.17 -3.03
N SER A 86 -6.73 -1.35 -2.72
CA SER A 86 -7.15 -1.12 -1.34
C SER A 86 -7.65 -2.42 -0.71
N ILE A 87 -7.28 -2.62 0.54
CA ILE A 87 -7.65 -3.81 1.33
C ILE A 87 -8.12 -3.41 2.72
N GLN A 88 -8.83 -4.32 3.36
CA GLN A 88 -9.24 -4.14 4.76
C GLN A 88 -8.21 -4.76 5.69
N THR A 89 -8.00 -4.14 6.85
CA THR A 89 -7.04 -4.63 7.85
C THR A 89 -7.47 -5.95 8.48
N ASN A 90 -8.76 -6.29 8.44
CA ASN A 90 -9.24 -7.58 8.93
C ASN A 90 -9.01 -8.74 7.93
N ALA A 91 -8.62 -8.43 6.71
CA ALA A 91 -8.25 -9.41 5.68
C ALA A 91 -7.05 -8.85 4.88
N PRO A 92 -5.86 -8.77 5.51
CA PRO A 92 -4.75 -8.01 4.96
C PRO A 92 -3.94 -8.77 3.92
N MET A 93 -4.60 -9.35 2.93
CA MET A 93 -3.95 -9.99 1.78
C MET A 93 -3.69 -8.94 0.71
N ALA A 94 -2.43 -8.63 0.48
CA ALA A 94 -2.01 -7.52 -0.36
C ALA A 94 -1.46 -7.97 -1.71
N SER A 95 -1.87 -7.26 -2.76
CA SER A 95 -1.17 -7.27 -4.05
C SER A 95 -0.14 -6.15 -4.01
N ILE A 96 1.13 -6.51 -4.01
CA ILE A 96 2.22 -5.55 -3.89
C ILE A 96 2.84 -5.32 -5.26
N MET A 97 2.75 -4.09 -5.76
CA MET A 97 3.33 -3.71 -7.05
C MET A 97 4.78 -3.30 -6.86
N THR A 98 5.67 -3.91 -7.62
CA THR A 98 7.11 -3.58 -7.62
C THR A 98 7.57 -2.93 -8.91
N ASN A 99 6.74 -2.97 -9.95
CA ASN A 99 7.02 -2.35 -11.24
C ASN A 99 5.72 -1.80 -11.81
N GLY A 100 5.70 -0.52 -12.12
CA GLY A 100 4.51 0.14 -12.66
C GLY A 100 4.53 1.63 -12.43
N LYS A 101 3.35 2.23 -12.42
CA LYS A 101 3.19 3.68 -12.20
C LYS A 101 2.31 3.96 -11.00
N VAL A 102 2.67 4.99 -10.25
CA VAL A 102 1.88 5.52 -9.14
C VAL A 102 1.66 7.00 -9.37
N ASN A 103 0.40 7.43 -9.24
CA ASN A 103 0.07 8.85 -9.28
C ASN A 103 0.31 9.44 -7.87
N SER A 104 1.36 10.22 -7.73
CA SER A 104 1.78 10.76 -6.44
C SER A 104 0.78 11.78 -5.88
N VAL A 105 0.00 12.42 -6.74
CA VAL A 105 -1.03 13.39 -6.31
C VAL A 105 -2.23 12.66 -5.70
N ALA A 106 -2.62 11.53 -6.26
CA ALA A 106 -3.75 10.74 -5.80
C ALA A 106 -3.39 9.74 -4.69
N ALA A 107 -2.11 9.57 -4.38
CA ALA A 107 -1.65 8.66 -3.35
C ALA A 107 -2.26 9.01 -1.97
N PRO A 108 -2.50 8.02 -1.12
CA PRO A 108 -3.18 8.26 0.17
C PRO A 108 -2.40 9.18 1.12
N TYR A 109 -1.09 9.21 0.99
CA TYR A 109 -0.20 10.05 1.80
C TYR A 109 0.84 10.70 0.90
N LYS A 110 1.36 11.84 1.34
CA LYS A 110 2.39 12.56 0.60
C LYS A 110 3.68 11.77 0.57
N MET A 111 4.27 11.67 -0.60
CA MET A 111 5.51 10.94 -0.83
C MET A 111 6.77 11.79 -0.64
N ASP A 112 6.62 13.10 -0.47
CA ASP A 112 7.73 14.06 -0.54
C ASP A 112 8.89 13.71 0.41
N THR A 113 8.56 13.24 1.62
CA THR A 113 9.57 12.97 2.64
C THR A 113 10.38 11.69 2.39
N ILE A 114 9.83 10.75 1.61
CA ILE A 114 10.46 9.45 1.37
C ILE A 114 10.73 9.18 -0.11
N LEU A 115 10.35 10.10 -0.99
CA LEU A 115 10.38 9.87 -2.44
C LEU A 115 11.76 9.45 -2.94
N GLU A 116 12.81 10.16 -2.53
CA GLU A 116 14.16 9.87 -2.96
C GLU A 116 14.62 8.49 -2.48
N ALA A 117 14.47 8.22 -1.19
CA ALA A 117 14.86 6.94 -0.60
C ALA A 117 14.07 5.77 -1.19
N PHE A 118 12.77 5.97 -1.38
CA PHE A 118 11.90 4.96 -1.98
C PHE A 118 12.28 4.69 -3.44
N SER A 119 12.51 5.74 -4.23
CA SER A 119 12.89 5.61 -5.64
C SER A 119 14.23 4.91 -5.81
N ASN A 120 15.18 5.13 -4.90
CA ASN A 120 16.46 4.43 -4.91
C ASN A 120 16.30 2.94 -4.57
N ALA A 121 15.40 2.60 -3.65
CA ALA A 121 15.18 1.22 -3.24
C ALA A 121 14.29 0.45 -4.21
N VAL A 122 13.32 1.13 -4.85
CA VAL A 122 12.35 0.53 -5.77
C VAL A 122 12.35 1.32 -7.08
N PRO A 123 13.39 1.17 -7.92
CA PRO A 123 13.58 2.03 -9.09
C PRO A 123 12.60 1.77 -10.24
N PHE A 124 11.87 0.67 -10.22
CA PHE A 124 10.94 0.31 -11.30
C PHE A 124 9.54 0.90 -11.12
N ILE A 125 9.28 1.60 -10.03
CA ILE A 125 8.03 2.34 -9.86
C ILE A 125 8.28 3.78 -10.27
N ALA A 126 7.51 4.23 -11.28
CA ALA A 126 7.53 5.61 -11.75
C ALA A 126 6.43 6.39 -11.03
N PHE A 127 6.79 7.52 -10.44
CA PHE A 127 5.82 8.43 -9.86
C PHE A 127 5.46 9.50 -10.89
N VAL A 128 4.17 9.59 -11.18
CA VAL A 128 3.63 10.55 -12.14
C VAL A 128 2.56 11.38 -11.47
N SER A 129 2.31 12.57 -11.99
CA SER A 129 1.15 13.37 -11.60
C SER A 129 0.12 13.33 -12.71
N ALA A 130 -1.12 13.68 -12.39
CA ALA A 130 -2.17 13.75 -13.40
C ALA A 130 -1.85 14.74 -14.52
N GLU A 131 -1.02 15.74 -14.24
CA GLU A 131 -0.58 16.74 -15.22
C GLU A 131 0.45 16.16 -16.20
N ASP A 132 1.19 15.16 -15.79
CA ASP A 132 2.22 14.51 -16.61
C ASP A 132 1.64 13.43 -17.52
N GLU A 133 0.38 13.08 -17.31
CA GLU A 133 -0.32 12.03 -18.07
C GLU A 133 -0.99 12.55 -19.36
N VAL A 134 -0.65 13.71 -19.78
CA VAL A 134 -1.23 14.33 -20.99
C VAL A 134 -0.72 13.67 -22.26
#